data_1da556b599d252e78f1af8e6b9707929
#
_entry.id   1da556b599d252e78f1af8e6b9707929
#
_cell.length_a   1.000
_cell.length_b   1.000
_cell.length_c   1.000
_cell.angle_alpha   90.00
_cell.angle_beta   90.00
_cell.angle_gamma   90.00
#
_symmetry.space_group_name_H-M   'P 1'
#
loop_
_entity.id
_entity.type
_entity.pdbx_description
1 polymer ?
#
loop_
_entity_poly.entity_id
_entity_poly.type
_entity_poly.pdbx_seq_one_letter_code
_entity_poly.pdbx_strand_id
1 'polypeptide(L)'
;MSSFAHGDVILYSYLWAREYDRGEESGRKARPTCVMLIVTGSDGRNKSLLFPITSQPPGSERWAIEIPPVEARSANLRMPAWVIIDEFNTDDLAASFAVEKQSPIGRFSKGFMSRIAAEAAKAMRAASARTIPRNTL
;
A
#
# COMPACT_ATOMS: atom_id res chain seq x y z
N MET A 1 21.54 3.92 -0.62
CA MET A 1 20.50 2.89 -0.57
C MET A 1 19.39 3.33 0.35
N SER A 2 18.20 3.47 -0.16
CA SER A 2 17.07 3.86 0.68
C SER A 2 16.41 2.61 1.26
N SER A 3 15.96 2.72 2.48
CA SER A 3 15.16 1.68 3.11
C SER A 3 13.91 2.33 3.67
N PHE A 4 12.78 1.66 3.48
CA PHE A 4 11.51 2.13 3.99
C PHE A 4 11.14 1.32 5.22
N ALA A 5 10.46 1.97 6.15
CA ALA A 5 10.02 1.34 7.38
C ALA A 5 8.54 0.97 7.29
N HIS A 6 8.16 0.01 8.12
CA HIS A 6 6.75 -0.35 8.29
C HIS A 6 5.96 0.89 8.73
N GLY A 7 4.89 1.19 8.00
CA GLY A 7 4.07 2.36 8.26
C GLY A 7 4.42 3.59 7.44
N ASP A 8 5.54 3.56 6.73
CA ASP A 8 5.87 4.67 5.84
C ASP A 8 4.80 4.84 4.76
N VAL A 9 4.53 6.09 4.41
CA VAL A 9 3.71 6.43 3.25
C VAL A 9 4.67 6.97 2.20
N ILE A 10 4.66 6.33 1.03
CA ILE A 10 5.63 6.63 -0.04
C ILE A 10 4.91 6.98 -1.32
N LEU A 11 5.58 7.65 -2.23
CA LEU A 11 5.09 7.86 -3.58
C LEU A 11 5.51 6.67 -4.43
N TYR A 12 4.53 5.95 -4.93
CA TYR A 12 4.73 4.66 -5.57
C TYR A 12 3.80 4.55 -6.77
N SER A 13 4.31 4.02 -7.86
CA SER A 13 3.52 3.77 -9.06
C SER A 13 2.67 2.52 -8.85
N TYR A 14 1.59 2.67 -8.08
CA TYR A 14 0.72 1.56 -7.70
C TYR A 14 -0.01 1.00 -8.91
N LEU A 15 -0.03 -0.32 -9.04
CA LEU A 15 -0.75 -1.02 -10.11
C LEU A 15 -2.08 -1.52 -9.56
N TRP A 16 -3.17 -0.93 -10.01
CA TRP A 16 -4.51 -1.32 -9.59
C TRP A 16 -4.89 -2.68 -10.17
N ALA A 17 -5.72 -3.44 -9.44
CA ALA A 17 -6.17 -4.76 -9.89
C ALA A 17 -6.83 -4.67 -11.28
N ARG A 18 -7.63 -3.63 -11.53
CA ARG A 18 -8.28 -3.45 -12.83
C ARG A 18 -7.28 -3.21 -13.97
N GLU A 19 -6.16 -2.54 -13.67
CA GLU A 19 -5.09 -2.31 -14.64
C GLU A 19 -4.33 -3.61 -14.92
N TYR A 20 -4.03 -4.34 -13.84
CA TYR A 20 -3.38 -5.63 -13.94
C TYR A 20 -4.20 -6.61 -14.78
N ASP A 21 -5.51 -6.63 -14.57
CA ASP A 21 -6.40 -7.52 -15.33
C ASP A 21 -6.46 -7.15 -16.83
N ARG A 22 -6.12 -5.92 -17.19
CA ARG A 22 -6.02 -5.48 -18.59
C ARG A 22 -4.65 -5.76 -19.20
N GLY A 23 -3.74 -6.39 -18.46
CA GLY A 23 -2.40 -6.69 -18.93
C GLY A 23 -1.38 -5.59 -18.71
N GLU A 24 -1.69 -4.55 -17.97
CA GLU A 24 -0.72 -3.50 -17.63
C GLU A 24 0.30 -4.04 -16.64
N GLU A 25 1.54 -3.60 -16.79
CA GLU A 25 2.65 -4.06 -15.96
C GLU A 25 3.12 -3.00 -14.98
N SER A 26 2.73 -1.76 -15.17
CA SER A 26 3.12 -0.66 -14.29
C SER A 26 1.96 0.28 -14.08
N GLY A 27 1.97 0.95 -12.93
CA GLY A 27 0.96 1.96 -12.65
C GLY A 27 1.14 3.18 -13.54
N ARG A 28 0.05 3.92 -13.74
CA ARG A 28 0.05 5.08 -14.64
C ARG A 28 0.67 6.32 -14.03
N LYS A 29 0.59 6.46 -12.71
CA LYS A 29 1.19 7.59 -12.00
C LYS A 29 1.47 7.21 -10.56
N ALA A 30 2.41 7.92 -9.96
CA ALA A 30 2.71 7.74 -8.55
C ALA A 30 1.58 8.27 -7.68
N ARG A 31 1.32 7.58 -6.59
CA ARG A 31 0.33 7.98 -5.61
C ARG A 31 0.80 7.61 -4.21
N PRO A 32 0.26 8.25 -3.17
CA PRO A 32 0.57 7.84 -1.81
C PRO A 32 0.18 6.39 -1.60
N THR A 33 1.08 5.63 -0.99
CA THR A 33 0.91 4.20 -0.80
C THR A 33 1.51 3.83 0.54
N CYS A 34 0.79 3.02 1.31
CA CYS A 34 1.21 2.62 2.65
C CYS A 34 2.05 1.35 2.59
N VAL A 35 3.20 1.36 3.25
CA VAL A 35 4.13 0.23 3.29
C VAL A 35 3.87 -0.62 4.52
N MET A 36 3.56 -1.90 4.31
CA MET A 36 3.50 -2.89 5.37
C MET A 36 4.60 -3.91 5.13
N LEU A 37 5.60 -3.93 6.01
CA LEU A 37 6.71 -4.86 5.87
C LEU A 37 6.33 -6.25 6.38
N ILE A 38 6.66 -7.26 5.59
CA ILE A 38 6.56 -8.65 6.01
C ILE A 38 7.93 -9.27 5.88
N VAL A 39 8.36 -10.00 6.90
CA VAL A 39 9.58 -10.80 6.83
C VAL A 39 9.21 -12.15 6.26
N THR A 40 9.77 -12.49 5.10
CA THR A 40 9.60 -13.82 4.53
C THR A 40 10.74 -14.71 5.01
N GLY A 41 10.39 -15.81 5.66
CA GLY A 41 11.32 -16.58 6.46
C GLY A 41 12.45 -17.27 5.71
N SER A 42 12.16 -18.00 4.63
CA SER A 42 13.13 -18.98 4.13
C SER A 42 14.23 -18.42 3.25
N ASP A 43 14.02 -17.27 2.60
CA ASP A 43 15.03 -16.70 1.72
C ASP A 43 15.68 -15.43 2.28
N GLY A 44 15.29 -15.01 3.46
CA GLY A 44 15.84 -13.83 4.12
C GLY A 44 15.46 -12.51 3.48
N ARG A 45 14.59 -12.52 2.48
CA ARG A 45 14.16 -11.28 1.82
C ARG A 45 12.94 -10.70 2.52
N ASN A 46 12.93 -9.39 2.62
CA ASN A 46 11.76 -8.67 3.11
C ASN A 46 10.81 -8.41 1.94
N LYS A 47 9.57 -8.78 2.13
CA LYS A 47 8.51 -8.50 1.17
C LYS A 47 7.64 -7.40 1.73
N SER A 48 7.27 -6.45 0.87
CA SER A 48 6.38 -5.37 1.26
C SER A 48 5.00 -5.58 0.66
N LEU A 49 4.00 -5.34 1.48
CA LEU A 49 2.63 -5.16 1.02
C LEU A 49 2.39 -3.66 0.87
N LEU A 50 1.83 -3.26 -0.25
CA LEU A 50 1.66 -1.86 -0.60
C LEU A 50 0.18 -1.58 -0.80
N PHE A 51 -0.41 -0.83 0.14
CA PHE A 51 -1.84 -0.51 0.13
C PHE A 51 -2.05 0.87 -0.47
N PRO A 52 -2.88 0.99 -1.51
CA PRO A 52 -3.06 2.27 -2.15
C PRO A 52 -3.92 3.20 -1.30
N ILE A 53 -3.62 4.49 -1.38
CA ILE A 53 -4.37 5.54 -0.71
C ILE A 53 -5.05 6.38 -1.77
N THR A 54 -6.34 6.61 -1.60
CA THR A 54 -7.12 7.38 -2.56
C THR A 54 -7.77 8.59 -1.88
N SER A 55 -7.91 9.68 -2.61
CA SER A 55 -8.68 10.85 -2.18
C SER A 55 -10.12 10.80 -2.68
N GLN A 56 -10.46 9.81 -3.51
CA GLN A 56 -11.81 9.64 -4.02
C GLN A 56 -12.57 8.67 -3.11
N PRO A 57 -13.80 9.01 -2.69
CA PRO A 57 -14.57 8.09 -1.85
C PRO A 57 -14.73 6.74 -2.54
N PRO A 58 -14.35 5.63 -1.86
CA PRO A 58 -14.54 4.30 -2.43
C PRO A 58 -16.01 3.95 -2.53
N GLY A 59 -16.36 3.12 -3.50
CA GLY A 59 -17.72 2.60 -3.61
C GLY A 59 -18.07 1.72 -2.42
N SER A 60 -19.36 1.53 -2.20
CA SER A 60 -19.86 0.77 -1.05
C SER A 60 -19.41 -0.69 -1.04
N GLU A 61 -19.05 -1.25 -2.18
CA GLU A 61 -18.54 -2.61 -2.27
C GLU A 61 -17.02 -2.71 -2.01
N ARG A 62 -16.32 -1.58 -1.83
CA ARG A 62 -14.89 -1.60 -1.54
C ARG A 62 -14.65 -1.67 -0.04
N TRP A 63 -13.67 -2.46 0.32
CA TRP A 63 -13.21 -2.55 1.71
C TRP A 63 -12.12 -1.49 1.90
N ALA A 64 -12.41 -0.47 2.69
CA ALA A 64 -11.51 0.66 2.85
C ALA A 64 -11.63 1.23 4.26
N ILE A 65 -10.58 1.93 4.70
CA ILE A 65 -10.58 2.62 5.99
C ILE A 65 -10.39 4.10 5.71
N GLU A 66 -11.31 4.93 6.18
CA GLU A 66 -11.11 6.37 6.12
C GLU A 66 -9.98 6.76 7.07
N ILE A 67 -9.04 7.57 6.59
CA ILE A 67 -7.86 7.94 7.35
C ILE A 67 -8.22 9.06 8.32
N PRO A 68 -8.04 8.83 9.64
CA PRO A 68 -8.33 9.88 10.62
C PRO A 68 -7.45 11.12 10.41
N PRO A 69 -7.93 12.31 10.79
CA PRO A 69 -7.15 13.54 10.59
C PRO A 69 -5.75 13.53 11.18
N VAL A 70 -5.57 12.92 12.35
CA VAL A 70 -4.24 12.87 12.98
C VAL A 70 -3.27 12.03 12.15
N GLU A 71 -3.77 10.94 11.57
CA GLU A 71 -2.95 10.07 10.73
C GLU A 71 -2.66 10.74 9.37
N ALA A 72 -3.65 11.42 8.81
CA ALA A 72 -3.44 12.15 7.55
C ALA A 72 -2.37 13.22 7.71
N ARG A 73 -2.38 13.95 8.83
CA ARG A 73 -1.34 14.96 9.11
C ARG A 73 0.03 14.33 9.26
N SER A 74 0.12 13.22 9.99
CA SER A 74 1.39 12.52 10.19
C SER A 74 1.96 12.00 8.87
N ALA A 75 1.11 11.60 7.96
CA ALA A 75 1.50 11.07 6.66
C ALA A 75 1.57 12.14 5.56
N ASN A 76 1.32 13.41 5.90
CA ASN A 76 1.30 14.54 4.94
C ASN A 76 0.32 14.31 3.79
N LEU A 77 -0.85 13.81 4.13
CA LEU A 77 -1.92 13.55 3.15
C LEU A 77 -2.98 14.63 3.22
N ARG A 78 -3.56 14.93 2.06
CA ARG A 78 -4.75 15.78 2.00
C ARG A 78 -5.96 14.97 2.44
N MET A 79 -6.89 15.62 3.15
CA MET A 79 -8.13 15.00 3.55
C MET A 79 -9.27 15.43 2.64
N PRO A 80 -10.27 14.58 2.41
CA PRO A 80 -10.37 13.22 2.93
C PRO A 80 -9.49 12.22 2.15
N ALA A 81 -9.16 11.13 2.81
CA ALA A 81 -8.38 10.07 2.17
C ALA A 81 -8.73 8.72 2.78
N TRP A 82 -8.55 7.67 2.00
CA TRP A 82 -8.88 6.30 2.41
C TRP A 82 -7.75 5.36 2.05
N VAL A 83 -7.49 4.37 2.92
CA VAL A 83 -6.63 3.23 2.59
C VAL A 83 -7.54 2.13 2.04
N ILE A 84 -7.23 1.66 0.84
CA ILE A 84 -7.95 0.53 0.25
C ILE A 84 -7.36 -0.76 0.81
N ILE A 85 -8.22 -1.66 1.26
CA ILE A 85 -7.80 -2.87 1.99
C ILE A 85 -7.98 -4.14 1.15
N ASP A 86 -8.88 -4.13 0.18
CA ASP A 86 -9.23 -5.32 -0.58
C ASP A 86 -8.35 -5.55 -1.81
N GLU A 87 -7.30 -4.79 -1.96
CA GLU A 87 -6.23 -5.10 -2.90
C GLU A 87 -4.93 -4.48 -2.41
N PHE A 88 -3.82 -5.08 -2.80
CA PHE A 88 -2.51 -4.53 -2.49
C PHE A 88 -1.49 -5.06 -3.49
N ASN A 89 -0.44 -4.28 -3.74
CA ASN A 89 0.69 -4.77 -4.50
C ASN A 89 1.68 -5.46 -3.56
N THR A 90 2.43 -6.41 -4.09
CA THR A 90 3.59 -6.98 -3.39
C THR A 90 4.84 -6.64 -4.19
N ASP A 91 5.88 -6.23 -3.49
CA ASP A 91 7.10 -5.80 -4.15
C ASP A 91 8.28 -5.94 -3.20
N ASP A 92 9.48 -6.00 -3.79
CA ASP A 92 10.73 -5.83 -3.08
C ASP A 92 11.16 -4.39 -3.30
N LEU A 93 10.95 -3.53 -2.30
CA LEU A 93 11.18 -2.10 -2.46
C LEU A 93 12.65 -1.75 -2.69
N ALA A 94 13.58 -2.62 -2.25
CA ALA A 94 15.01 -2.38 -2.48
C ALA A 94 15.37 -2.48 -3.96
N ALA A 95 14.60 -3.25 -4.74
CA ALA A 95 14.85 -3.48 -6.15
C ALA A 95 13.78 -2.87 -7.05
N SER A 96 12.82 -2.15 -6.50
CA SER A 96 11.63 -1.70 -7.24
C SER A 96 11.94 -0.49 -8.12
N PHE A 97 11.43 -0.52 -9.34
CA PHE A 97 11.43 0.64 -10.23
C PHE A 97 10.17 1.49 -10.07
N ALA A 98 9.21 1.04 -9.24
CA ALA A 98 7.95 1.73 -9.06
C ALA A 98 7.99 2.82 -7.99
N VAL A 99 9.05 2.89 -7.20
CA VAL A 99 9.23 3.92 -6.18
C VAL A 99 9.61 5.23 -6.86
N GLU A 100 8.73 6.24 -6.74
CA GLU A 100 8.94 7.52 -7.41
C GLU A 100 9.91 8.41 -6.63
N LYS A 101 9.87 8.33 -5.31
CA LYS A 101 10.70 9.18 -4.45
C LYS A 101 11.31 8.31 -3.37
N GLN A 102 12.63 8.44 -3.16
CA GLN A 102 13.38 7.56 -2.28
C GLN A 102 13.21 7.84 -0.79
N SER A 103 12.55 8.94 -0.42
CA SER A 103 12.19 9.20 0.97
C SER A 103 10.68 9.16 1.12
N PRO A 104 10.18 8.72 2.29
CA PRO A 104 8.72 8.72 2.53
C PRO A 104 8.19 10.15 2.61
N ILE A 105 6.91 10.31 2.28
CA ILE A 105 6.24 11.61 2.46
C ILE A 105 5.75 11.78 3.88
N GLY A 106 5.62 10.68 4.63
CA GLY A 106 5.21 10.69 6.02
C GLY A 106 5.04 9.27 6.53
N ARG A 107 4.37 9.12 7.66
CA ARG A 107 4.24 7.81 8.31
C ARG A 107 2.95 7.73 9.12
N PHE A 108 2.32 6.55 9.09
CA PHE A 108 1.21 6.25 10.00
C PHE A 108 1.72 5.74 11.33
N SER A 109 0.90 5.92 12.37
CA SER A 109 1.21 5.42 13.71
C SER A 109 1.14 3.90 13.74
N LYS A 110 1.78 3.31 14.76
CA LYS A 110 1.71 1.87 14.99
C LYS A 110 0.27 1.40 15.21
N GLY A 111 -0.53 2.19 15.92
CA GLY A 111 -1.92 1.84 16.17
C GLY A 111 -2.74 1.78 14.89
N PHE A 112 -2.55 2.74 14.01
CA PHE A 112 -3.27 2.74 12.74
C PHE A 112 -2.80 1.59 11.84
N MET A 113 -1.50 1.30 11.84
CA MET A 113 -0.97 0.16 11.10
C MET A 113 -1.54 -1.16 11.61
N SER A 114 -1.71 -1.30 12.92
CA SER A 114 -2.35 -2.49 13.49
C SER A 114 -3.79 -2.63 13.01
N ARG A 115 -4.50 -1.52 12.90
CA ARG A 115 -5.88 -1.51 12.37
C ARG A 115 -5.90 -1.94 10.91
N ILE A 116 -4.99 -1.42 10.10
CA ILE A 116 -4.88 -1.81 8.69
C ILE A 116 -4.59 -3.31 8.59
N ALA A 117 -3.65 -3.82 9.38
CA ALA A 117 -3.29 -5.23 9.36
C ALA A 117 -4.49 -6.12 9.74
N ALA A 118 -5.25 -5.71 10.75
CA ALA A 118 -6.42 -6.48 11.18
C ALA A 118 -7.49 -6.53 10.09
N GLU A 119 -7.75 -5.39 9.44
CA GLU A 119 -8.74 -5.33 8.36
C GLU A 119 -8.27 -6.10 7.13
N ALA A 120 -6.99 -6.02 6.79
CA ALA A 120 -6.43 -6.79 5.69
C ALA A 120 -6.55 -8.29 5.94
N ALA A 121 -6.30 -8.73 7.17
CA ALA A 121 -6.44 -10.14 7.53
C ALA A 121 -7.90 -10.60 7.37
N LYS A 122 -8.85 -9.77 7.76
CA LYS A 122 -10.28 -10.08 7.56
C LYS A 122 -10.62 -10.20 6.08
N ALA A 123 -10.12 -9.28 5.27
CA ALA A 123 -10.38 -9.30 3.82
C ALA A 123 -9.77 -10.54 3.18
N MET A 124 -8.59 -10.95 3.61
CA MET A 124 -7.95 -12.16 3.11
C MET A 124 -8.74 -13.42 3.49
N ARG A 125 -9.21 -13.50 4.73
CA ARG A 125 -10.03 -14.63 5.19
C ARG A 125 -11.36 -14.71 4.46
N ALA A 126 -11.92 -13.56 4.08
CA ALA A 126 -13.17 -13.50 3.34
C ALA A 126 -12.97 -13.70 1.84
N ALA A 127 -11.74 -13.99 1.39
CA ALA A 127 -11.36 -14.11 -0.02
C ALA A 127 -11.71 -12.85 -0.83
N SER A 128 -11.71 -11.69 -0.17
CA SER A 128 -12.03 -10.40 -0.80
C SER A 128 -10.79 -9.63 -1.21
N ALA A 129 -9.60 -10.03 -0.73
CA ALA A 129 -8.37 -9.31 -1.04
C ALA A 129 -7.70 -9.86 -2.30
N ARG A 130 -7.23 -8.95 -3.14
CA ARG A 130 -6.47 -9.27 -4.35
C ARG A 130 -5.01 -8.90 -4.14
N THR A 131 -4.12 -9.85 -4.39
CA THR A 131 -2.66 -9.62 -4.35
C THR A 131 -2.16 -9.41 -5.76
N ILE A 132 -1.55 -8.25 -6.01
CA ILE A 132 -1.01 -7.89 -7.33
C ILE A 132 0.51 -7.88 -7.22
N PRO A 133 1.19 -8.89 -7.77
CA PRO A 133 2.64 -8.92 -7.70
C PRO A 133 3.25 -7.88 -8.64
N ARG A 134 4.27 -7.19 -8.15
CA ARG A 134 5.07 -6.32 -9.00
C ARG A 134 6.32 -7.10 -9.38
N ASN A 135 6.57 -7.13 -10.65
CA ASN A 135 7.73 -7.82 -11.16
C ASN A 135 8.87 -6.83 -11.31
N THR A 136 9.91 -7.02 -10.54
CA THR A 136 11.04 -6.09 -10.50
C THR A 136 12.25 -6.58 -11.27
N LEU A 137 12.09 -7.64 -12.01
CA LEU A 137 13.18 -8.18 -12.82
C LEU A 137 13.41 -7.39 -14.08
#